data_f3758e52ee07261c28486653c53fc1ca
#
_entry.id   f3758e52ee07261c28486653c53fc1ca
#
_cell.length_a   1.000
_cell.length_b   1.000
_cell.length_c   1.000
_cell.angle_alpha   90.00
_cell.angle_beta   90.00
_cell.angle_gamma   90.00
#
_symmetry.space_group_name_H-M   'P 1'
#
loop_
_entity.id
_entity.type
_entity.pdbx_description
1 polymer ?
#
loop_
_entity_poly.entity_id
_entity_poly.type
_entity_poly.pdbx_seq_one_letter_code
_entity_poly.pdbx_strand_id
1 'polypeptide(L)'
;LNVSREILQKDPAIDSMRSALTKRVLDMLEKLAKSDAEEYQSFWDEFGQVIKEGVAEDFSNKDKIAGLLRFTTTESESEIQAQSLKEYVSRMKEGQEKIYYVTAENYHTAVNSPHLEVFKKKGIEVLLLHDRIDEWLMSHLTEFEEKQFQDVARGELDLGNLEDSEEKAEQEKVEKDSADLVGRLTKTLGDDVEEVRVTHRLTDSPACLVVTEDDMGMQMRRIMEATGQQVPGDHKRIFEVNPIHPLVEKLGNETDDDRFADLAMLLYDQAMLAEGSQLQEPATFVHRLNKLLLELSPGG
;
A
#
# COMPACT_ATOMS: atom_id res chain seq x y z
N LEU A 1 -39.81 35.54 -12.87
CA LEU A 1 -38.35 35.28 -12.96
C LEU A 1 -38.16 33.86 -13.44
N ASN A 2 -37.95 33.70 -14.76
CA ASN A 2 -37.49 32.41 -15.30
C ASN A 2 -35.99 32.28 -15.04
N VAL A 3 -35.63 31.78 -13.91
CA VAL A 3 -34.24 31.42 -13.60
C VAL A 3 -34.04 29.98 -14.00
N SER A 4 -33.40 29.75 -15.19
CA SER A 4 -33.02 28.40 -15.57
C SER A 4 -31.80 27.95 -14.75
N ARG A 5 -31.74 26.66 -14.44
CA ARG A 5 -30.60 26.05 -13.74
C ARG A 5 -29.27 26.29 -14.49
N GLU A 6 -29.32 26.35 -15.84
CA GLU A 6 -28.15 26.62 -16.69
C GLU A 6 -27.60 28.04 -16.55
N ILE A 7 -28.47 29.06 -16.36
CA ILE A 7 -28.05 30.45 -16.15
C ILE A 7 -27.32 30.58 -14.82
N LEU A 8 -27.79 29.90 -13.78
CA LEU A 8 -27.18 29.94 -12.45
C LEU A 8 -25.80 29.24 -12.41
N GLN A 9 -25.56 28.25 -13.26
CA GLN A 9 -24.28 27.51 -13.30
C GLN A 9 -23.09 28.30 -13.85
N LYS A 10 -23.35 29.42 -14.56
CA LYS A 10 -22.30 30.25 -15.20
C LYS A 10 -22.29 31.71 -14.68
N ASP A 11 -22.90 31.98 -13.55
CA ASP A 11 -22.95 33.34 -12.99
C ASP A 11 -21.73 33.59 -12.09
N PRO A 12 -20.87 34.61 -12.40
CA PRO A 12 -19.70 34.95 -11.60
C PRO A 12 -20.04 35.26 -10.12
N ALA A 13 -21.23 35.74 -9.82
CA ALA A 13 -21.67 36.01 -8.44
C ALA A 13 -21.88 34.68 -7.68
N ILE A 14 -22.36 33.62 -8.35
CA ILE A 14 -22.52 32.29 -7.75
C ILE A 14 -21.16 31.65 -7.51
N ASP A 15 -20.21 31.77 -8.45
CA ASP A 15 -18.85 31.29 -8.27
C ASP A 15 -18.13 31.99 -7.11
N SER A 16 -18.32 33.28 -6.97
CA SER A 16 -17.79 34.05 -5.85
C SER A 16 -18.40 33.60 -4.51
N MET A 17 -19.73 33.42 -4.46
CA MET A 17 -20.40 32.92 -3.26
C MET A 17 -19.95 31.49 -2.91
N ARG A 18 -19.82 30.61 -3.91
CA ARG A 18 -19.32 29.24 -3.70
C ARG A 18 -17.95 29.28 -3.06
N SER A 19 -16.99 30.00 -3.64
CA SER A 19 -15.62 30.12 -3.12
C SER A 19 -15.59 30.69 -1.70
N ALA A 20 -16.39 31.70 -1.42
CA ALA A 20 -16.48 32.28 -0.08
C ALA A 20 -17.08 31.33 0.95
N LEU A 21 -18.12 30.57 0.58
CA LEU A 21 -18.74 29.56 1.45
C LEU A 21 -17.81 28.38 1.68
N THR A 22 -17.17 27.84 0.62
CA THR A 22 -16.17 26.76 0.74
C THR A 22 -15.07 27.15 1.72
N LYS A 23 -14.47 28.32 1.53
CA LYS A 23 -13.43 28.82 2.44
C LYS A 23 -13.93 28.89 3.90
N ARG A 24 -15.14 29.41 4.11
CA ARG A 24 -15.71 29.54 5.46
C ARG A 24 -15.98 28.18 6.10
N VAL A 25 -16.48 27.20 5.32
CA VAL A 25 -16.70 25.83 5.81
C VAL A 25 -15.38 25.17 6.20
N LEU A 26 -14.35 25.27 5.34
CA LEU A 26 -13.02 24.72 5.65
C LEU A 26 -12.39 25.38 6.87
N ASP A 27 -12.53 26.72 7.04
CA ASP A 27 -12.07 27.44 8.24
C ASP A 27 -12.80 26.98 9.52
N MET A 28 -14.10 26.70 9.40
CA MET A 28 -14.90 26.17 10.51
C MET A 28 -14.47 24.76 10.90
N LEU A 29 -14.27 23.88 9.92
CA LEU A 29 -13.80 22.51 10.14
C LEU A 29 -12.39 22.47 10.74
N GLU A 30 -11.48 23.32 10.26
CA GLU A 30 -10.15 23.46 10.84
C GLU A 30 -10.19 23.92 12.31
N LYS A 31 -11.07 24.87 12.62
CA LYS A 31 -11.29 25.30 13.99
C LYS A 31 -11.87 24.18 14.85
N LEU A 32 -12.87 23.46 14.34
CA LEU A 32 -13.49 22.33 15.03
C LEU A 32 -12.44 21.25 15.33
N ALA A 33 -11.65 20.84 14.34
CA ALA A 33 -10.58 19.85 14.50
C ALA A 33 -9.54 20.22 15.59
N LYS A 34 -9.33 21.53 15.83
CA LYS A 34 -8.39 22.03 16.84
C LYS A 34 -9.03 22.19 18.23
N SER A 35 -10.33 22.51 18.31
CA SER A 35 -11.00 22.88 19.56
C SER A 35 -11.81 21.75 20.18
N ASP A 36 -12.27 20.79 19.39
CA ASP A 36 -13.13 19.68 19.83
C ASP A 36 -12.87 18.45 18.96
N ALA A 37 -11.93 17.61 19.40
CA ALA A 37 -11.51 16.41 18.67
C ALA A 37 -12.63 15.36 18.58
N GLU A 38 -13.50 15.25 19.60
CA GLU A 38 -14.59 14.26 19.62
C GLU A 38 -15.70 14.65 18.63
N GLU A 39 -16.08 15.92 18.59
CA GLU A 39 -17.06 16.42 17.62
C GLU A 39 -16.49 16.35 16.19
N TYR A 40 -15.19 16.64 16.02
CA TYR A 40 -14.54 16.48 14.72
C TYR A 40 -14.48 15.03 14.29
N GLN A 41 -14.21 14.07 15.19
CA GLN A 41 -14.24 12.64 14.88
C GLN A 41 -15.64 12.21 14.43
N SER A 42 -16.69 12.63 15.12
CA SER A 42 -18.07 12.35 14.72
C SER A 42 -18.39 12.89 13.32
N PHE A 43 -17.91 14.09 12.99
CA PHE A 43 -18.01 14.64 11.65
C PHE A 43 -17.22 13.80 10.64
N TRP A 44 -15.99 13.37 10.99
CA TRP A 44 -15.13 12.59 10.12
C TRP A 44 -15.74 11.22 9.80
N ASP A 45 -16.32 10.56 10.78
CA ASP A 45 -16.96 9.24 10.61
C ASP A 45 -18.11 9.27 9.58
N GLU A 46 -18.82 10.39 9.47
CA GLU A 46 -19.92 10.57 8.51
C GLU A 46 -19.49 11.13 7.14
N PHE A 47 -18.50 12.02 7.12
CA PHE A 47 -18.17 12.82 5.93
C PHE A 47 -16.72 12.65 5.45
N GLY A 48 -15.90 11.85 6.12
CA GLY A 48 -14.47 11.72 5.82
C GLY A 48 -14.19 11.33 4.37
N GLN A 49 -14.95 10.38 3.81
CA GLN A 49 -14.79 9.96 2.41
C GLN A 49 -15.10 11.10 1.44
N VAL A 50 -16.13 11.92 1.72
CA VAL A 50 -16.47 13.10 0.90
C VAL A 50 -15.37 14.17 0.99
N ILE A 51 -14.76 14.35 2.17
CA ILE A 51 -13.63 15.28 2.33
C ILE A 51 -12.41 14.78 1.55
N LYS A 52 -12.15 13.46 1.49
CA LYS A 52 -11.08 12.88 0.68
C LYS A 52 -11.24 13.18 -0.82
N GLU A 53 -12.47 13.16 -1.36
CA GLU A 53 -12.75 13.56 -2.75
C GLU A 53 -12.34 15.01 -3.03
N GLY A 54 -12.49 15.89 -2.05
CA GLY A 54 -12.20 17.31 -2.19
C GLY A 54 -10.74 17.63 -2.55
N VAL A 55 -9.79 16.73 -2.24
CA VAL A 55 -8.37 16.90 -2.59
C VAL A 55 -8.14 16.97 -4.10
N ALA A 56 -8.91 16.19 -4.86
CA ALA A 56 -8.83 16.19 -6.33
C ALA A 56 -9.75 17.22 -6.97
N GLU A 57 -10.91 17.50 -6.37
CA GLU A 57 -11.94 18.37 -6.95
C GLU A 57 -11.68 19.87 -6.71
N ASP A 58 -11.05 20.23 -5.61
CA ASP A 58 -10.75 21.63 -5.24
C ASP A 58 -9.25 21.87 -5.08
N PHE A 59 -8.57 21.97 -6.21
CA PHE A 59 -7.14 22.22 -6.24
C PHE A 59 -6.71 23.50 -5.50
N SER A 60 -7.58 24.53 -5.47
CA SER A 60 -7.28 25.81 -4.81
C SER A 60 -7.24 25.69 -3.27
N ASN A 61 -7.89 24.70 -2.70
CA ASN A 61 -7.95 24.44 -1.27
C ASN A 61 -7.29 23.12 -0.87
N LYS A 62 -6.55 22.47 -1.79
CA LYS A 62 -5.97 21.12 -1.61
C LYS A 62 -5.19 20.98 -0.31
N ASP A 63 -4.26 21.89 -0.01
CA ASP A 63 -3.43 21.82 1.19
C ASP A 63 -4.25 21.94 2.47
N LYS A 64 -5.29 22.79 2.43
CA LYS A 64 -6.20 22.97 3.56
C LYS A 64 -7.05 21.74 3.78
N ILE A 65 -7.56 21.14 2.71
CA ILE A 65 -8.32 19.87 2.76
C ILE A 65 -7.41 18.75 3.25
N ALA A 66 -6.17 18.65 2.77
CA ALA A 66 -5.19 17.67 3.23
C ALA A 66 -4.95 17.75 4.75
N GLY A 67 -4.87 18.97 5.31
CA GLY A 67 -4.75 19.19 6.75
C GLY A 67 -5.98 18.74 7.57
N LEU A 68 -7.14 18.57 6.93
CA LEU A 68 -8.37 18.09 7.55
C LEU A 68 -8.51 16.56 7.50
N LEU A 69 -7.75 15.86 6.67
CA LEU A 69 -7.83 14.42 6.54
C LEU A 69 -7.45 13.70 7.84
N ARG A 70 -8.07 12.55 8.05
CA ARG A 70 -7.74 11.63 9.14
C ARG A 70 -7.47 10.25 8.60
N PHE A 71 -6.53 9.57 9.23
CA PHE A 71 -6.06 8.25 8.82
C PHE A 71 -5.88 7.35 10.05
N THR A 72 -5.82 6.07 9.79
CA THR A 72 -5.27 5.08 10.71
C THR A 72 -3.79 4.93 10.40
N THR A 73 -2.97 4.62 11.39
CA THR A 73 -1.53 4.38 11.21
C THR A 73 -1.09 3.10 11.91
N THR A 74 0.14 2.68 11.71
CA THR A 74 0.73 1.55 12.44
C THR A 74 0.88 1.80 13.95
N GLU A 75 0.79 3.06 14.40
CA GLU A 75 0.79 3.46 15.81
C GLU A 75 -0.63 3.54 16.40
N SER A 76 -1.67 3.33 15.59
CA SER A 76 -3.06 3.34 16.05
C SER A 76 -3.40 2.01 16.72
N GLU A 77 -4.12 2.06 17.86
CA GLU A 77 -4.58 0.86 18.58
C GLU A 77 -5.84 0.22 17.97
N SER A 78 -6.50 0.92 17.04
CA SER A 78 -7.75 0.50 16.41
C SER A 78 -7.85 0.97 14.97
N GLU A 79 -8.92 0.57 14.27
CA GLU A 79 -9.22 0.97 12.90
C GLU A 79 -9.75 2.41 12.76
N ILE A 80 -9.91 3.14 13.89
CA ILE A 80 -10.45 4.49 13.88
C ILE A 80 -9.46 5.44 13.19
N GLN A 81 -9.95 6.15 12.18
CA GLN A 81 -9.19 7.17 11.45
C GLN A 81 -9.15 8.47 12.26
N ALA A 82 -8.21 8.59 13.19
CA ALA A 82 -8.10 9.74 14.08
C ALA A 82 -6.83 10.57 13.87
N GLN A 83 -5.83 10.05 13.15
CA GLN A 83 -4.52 10.69 12.99
C GLN A 83 -4.50 11.66 11.82
N SER A 84 -4.11 12.91 12.06
CA SER A 84 -3.87 13.89 10.98
C SER A 84 -2.48 13.72 10.35
N LEU A 85 -2.32 14.19 9.11
CA LEU A 85 -1.01 14.23 8.46
C LEU A 85 0.00 15.07 9.23
N LYS A 86 -0.45 16.14 9.90
CA LYS A 86 0.41 17.01 10.69
C LYS A 86 0.94 16.29 11.95
N GLU A 87 0.12 15.49 12.61
CA GLU A 87 0.56 14.65 13.73
C GLU A 87 1.56 13.60 13.26
N TYR A 88 1.30 12.93 12.12
CA TYR A 88 2.25 12.01 11.51
C TYR A 88 3.60 12.70 11.25
N VAL A 89 3.63 13.84 10.57
CA VAL A 89 4.87 14.59 10.28
C VAL A 89 5.60 14.98 11.56
N SER A 90 4.88 15.36 12.63
CA SER A 90 5.49 15.69 13.92
C SER A 90 6.18 14.51 14.61
N ARG A 91 5.82 13.27 14.29
CA ARG A 91 6.40 12.03 14.83
C ARG A 91 7.42 11.38 13.88
N MET A 92 7.62 11.93 12.69
CA MET A 92 8.62 11.41 11.75
C MET A 92 10.00 11.35 12.40
N LYS A 93 10.75 10.30 12.06
CA LYS A 93 12.13 10.13 12.57
C LYS A 93 13.08 11.15 11.97
N GLU A 94 14.14 11.42 12.70
CA GLU A 94 15.25 12.21 12.16
C GLU A 94 15.82 11.53 10.91
N GLY A 95 15.95 12.28 9.81
CA GLY A 95 16.37 11.74 8.52
C GLY A 95 15.24 11.13 7.68
N GLN A 96 14.02 11.02 8.19
CA GLN A 96 12.88 10.58 7.37
C GLN A 96 12.44 11.69 6.43
N GLU A 97 12.45 11.39 5.13
CA GLU A 97 12.13 12.37 4.07
C GLU A 97 10.73 12.18 3.50
N LYS A 98 10.13 11.02 3.69
CA LYS A 98 8.85 10.63 3.05
C LYS A 98 7.78 10.25 4.06
N ILE A 99 6.53 10.44 3.69
CA ILE A 99 5.35 9.94 4.37
C ILE A 99 5.04 8.57 3.76
N TYR A 100 5.15 7.51 4.55
CA TYR A 100 4.90 6.15 4.09
C TYR A 100 3.44 5.75 4.26
N TYR A 101 2.90 5.04 3.27
CA TYR A 101 1.55 4.51 3.32
C TYR A 101 1.44 3.15 2.65
N VAL A 102 0.44 2.37 3.03
CA VAL A 102 0.00 1.16 2.35
C VAL A 102 -1.49 1.25 2.07
N THR A 103 -1.91 0.81 0.88
CA THR A 103 -3.34 0.68 0.54
C THR A 103 -3.77 -0.77 0.62
N ALA A 104 -4.95 -1.02 1.16
CA ALA A 104 -5.52 -2.36 1.26
C ALA A 104 -7.06 -2.32 1.19
N GLU A 105 -7.68 -3.49 0.98
CA GLU A 105 -9.14 -3.60 0.87
C GLU A 105 -9.86 -3.30 2.19
N ASN A 106 -9.20 -3.55 3.31
CA ASN A 106 -9.74 -3.33 4.66
C ASN A 106 -8.59 -3.14 5.67
N TYR A 107 -8.92 -2.67 6.86
CA TYR A 107 -7.98 -2.44 7.95
C TYR A 107 -7.16 -3.68 8.32
N HIS A 108 -7.80 -4.86 8.43
CA HIS A 108 -7.09 -6.08 8.82
C HIS A 108 -6.04 -6.50 7.81
N THR A 109 -6.31 -6.33 6.53
CA THR A 109 -5.32 -6.58 5.47
C THR A 109 -4.20 -5.54 5.53
N ALA A 110 -4.52 -4.26 5.75
CA ALA A 110 -3.52 -3.20 5.85
C ALA A 110 -2.53 -3.44 7.01
N VAL A 111 -3.03 -3.65 8.24
CA VAL A 111 -2.21 -3.77 9.46
C VAL A 111 -1.34 -5.02 9.49
N ASN A 112 -1.75 -6.08 8.76
CA ASN A 112 -1.02 -7.34 8.64
C ASN A 112 -0.21 -7.46 7.35
N SER A 113 -0.10 -6.38 6.56
CA SER A 113 0.67 -6.38 5.32
C SER A 113 2.15 -6.71 5.58
N PRO A 114 2.75 -7.66 4.83
CA PRO A 114 4.17 -7.98 4.95
C PRO A 114 5.07 -6.78 4.61
N HIS A 115 4.58 -5.85 3.80
CA HIS A 115 5.32 -4.62 3.47
C HIS A 115 5.60 -3.71 4.67
N LEU A 116 4.92 -3.93 5.81
CA LEU A 116 5.12 -3.16 7.04
C LEU A 116 6.27 -3.69 7.91
N GLU A 117 6.81 -4.88 7.64
CA GLU A 117 7.74 -5.56 8.55
C GLU A 117 9.00 -4.74 8.84
N VAL A 118 9.70 -4.25 7.83
CA VAL A 118 10.90 -3.41 8.02
C VAL A 118 10.58 -2.09 8.72
N PHE A 119 9.41 -1.50 8.44
CA PHE A 119 8.98 -0.26 9.09
C PHE A 119 8.72 -0.48 10.58
N LYS A 120 8.02 -1.57 10.94
CA LYS A 120 7.80 -1.98 12.33
C LYS A 120 9.14 -2.24 13.05
N LYS A 121 10.07 -2.98 12.41
CA LYS A 121 11.41 -3.25 12.96
C LYS A 121 12.19 -1.96 13.21
N LYS A 122 12.13 -1.01 12.28
CA LYS A 122 12.80 0.29 12.41
C LYS A 122 11.99 1.31 13.23
N GLY A 123 10.74 0.98 13.64
CA GLY A 123 9.83 1.87 14.36
C GLY A 123 9.47 3.11 13.52
N ILE A 124 9.27 2.96 12.24
CA ILE A 124 8.81 3.99 11.30
C ILE A 124 7.30 3.86 11.17
N GLU A 125 6.58 4.94 11.42
CA GLU A 125 5.12 4.97 11.28
C GLU A 125 4.71 4.92 9.80
N VAL A 126 3.65 4.15 9.50
CA VAL A 126 3.08 4.02 8.15
C VAL A 126 1.57 4.28 8.22
N LEU A 127 1.03 5.07 7.30
CA LEU A 127 -0.41 5.28 7.14
C LEU A 127 -1.07 4.01 6.58
N LEU A 128 -2.18 3.59 7.19
CA LEU A 128 -2.98 2.45 6.76
C LEU A 128 -4.23 2.95 6.04
N LEU A 129 -4.21 2.89 4.73
CA LEU A 129 -5.24 3.39 3.85
C LEU A 129 -6.15 2.23 3.43
N HIS A 130 -7.41 2.25 3.88
CA HIS A 130 -8.33 1.14 3.69
C HIS A 130 -9.74 1.54 3.22
N ASP A 131 -9.93 2.80 2.88
CA ASP A 131 -11.13 3.26 2.18
C ASP A 131 -11.01 3.06 0.67
N ARG A 132 -12.12 2.78 0.01
CA ARG A 132 -12.15 2.59 -1.46
C ARG A 132 -11.64 3.80 -2.25
N ILE A 133 -11.75 4.99 -1.66
CA ILE A 133 -11.32 6.26 -2.27
C ILE A 133 -9.82 6.49 -2.13
N ASP A 134 -9.11 5.75 -1.27
CA ASP A 134 -7.74 6.09 -0.87
C ASP A 134 -6.72 5.98 -2.01
N GLU A 135 -6.83 4.98 -2.89
CA GLU A 135 -5.94 4.91 -4.07
C GLU A 135 -6.14 6.12 -5.00
N TRP A 136 -7.40 6.52 -5.19
CA TRP A 136 -7.70 7.72 -5.96
C TRP A 136 -7.23 8.99 -5.25
N LEU A 137 -7.39 9.07 -3.93
CA LEU A 137 -6.84 10.16 -3.11
C LEU A 137 -5.33 10.28 -3.32
N MET A 138 -4.59 9.18 -3.21
CA MET A 138 -3.12 9.18 -3.30
C MET A 138 -2.61 9.49 -4.71
N SER A 139 -3.39 9.23 -5.76
CA SER A 139 -3.06 9.67 -7.12
C SER A 139 -3.07 11.21 -7.27
N HIS A 140 -3.73 11.93 -6.36
CA HIS A 140 -3.84 13.37 -6.35
C HIS A 140 -3.06 14.03 -5.20
N LEU A 141 -2.90 13.36 -4.06
CA LEU A 141 -2.15 13.84 -2.91
C LEU A 141 -0.73 13.28 -2.93
N THR A 142 0.18 13.98 -3.61
CA THR A 142 1.55 13.53 -3.82
C THR A 142 2.55 14.03 -2.76
N GLU A 143 2.19 15.10 -2.04
CA GLU A 143 3.04 15.70 -1.01
C GLU A 143 2.20 16.39 0.07
N PHE A 144 2.77 16.52 1.28
CA PHE A 144 2.23 17.31 2.39
C PHE A 144 3.38 17.91 3.20
N GLU A 145 3.35 19.23 3.46
CA GLU A 145 4.42 19.96 4.18
C GLU A 145 5.84 19.63 3.65
N GLU A 146 6.01 19.68 2.32
CA GLU A 146 7.28 19.38 1.61
C GLU A 146 7.76 17.91 1.73
N LYS A 147 6.92 17.01 2.26
CA LYS A 147 7.19 15.58 2.35
C LYS A 147 6.39 14.83 1.28
N GLN A 148 7.08 14.06 0.45
CA GLN A 148 6.44 13.23 -0.56
C GLN A 148 5.85 11.97 0.06
N PHE A 149 4.73 11.50 -0.49
CA PHE A 149 4.15 10.21 -0.14
C PHE A 149 4.86 9.09 -0.90
N GLN A 150 5.04 7.95 -0.22
CA GLN A 150 5.53 6.72 -0.83
C GLN A 150 4.69 5.52 -0.42
N ASP A 151 4.17 4.82 -1.41
CA ASP A 151 3.52 3.52 -1.24
C ASP A 151 4.58 2.45 -0.91
N VAL A 152 4.45 1.78 0.24
CA VAL A 152 5.40 0.77 0.68
C VAL A 152 5.24 -0.57 -0.05
N ALA A 153 4.15 -0.76 -0.80
CA ALA A 153 3.88 -1.93 -1.64
C ALA A 153 4.23 -1.70 -3.12
N ARG A 154 4.90 -0.57 -3.46
CA ARG A 154 5.17 -0.16 -4.83
C ARG A 154 6.66 0.10 -5.06
N GLY A 155 7.16 -0.36 -6.19
CA GLY A 155 8.54 -0.09 -6.64
C GLY A 155 9.62 -0.60 -5.70
N GLU A 156 10.80 -0.02 -5.80
CA GLU A 156 11.89 -0.28 -4.88
C GLU A 156 11.69 0.50 -3.57
N LEU A 157 12.06 -0.14 -2.47
CA LEU A 157 12.05 0.52 -1.16
C LEU A 157 13.44 1.07 -0.87
N ASP A 158 13.58 2.39 -0.94
CA ASP A 158 14.76 3.13 -0.49
C ASP A 158 14.39 3.92 0.77
N LEU A 159 14.95 3.51 1.90
CA LEU A 159 14.78 4.19 3.17
C LEU A 159 15.79 5.35 3.39
N GLY A 160 16.68 5.56 2.43
CA GLY A 160 17.60 6.70 2.40
C GLY A 160 18.51 6.78 3.63
N ASN A 161 18.37 7.87 4.39
CA ASN A 161 19.17 8.14 5.60
C ASN A 161 18.72 7.30 6.82
N LEU A 162 17.67 6.51 6.71
CA LEU A 162 17.19 5.60 7.76
C LEU A 162 17.89 4.22 7.71
N GLU A 163 18.80 4.02 6.75
CA GLU A 163 19.69 2.86 6.65
C GLU A 163 21.14 3.29 6.81
N ASP A 164 21.89 2.54 7.59
CA ASP A 164 23.31 2.78 7.74
C ASP A 164 24.14 2.10 6.65
N SER A 165 25.43 2.42 6.58
CA SER A 165 26.33 1.89 5.56
C SER A 165 26.62 0.39 5.71
N GLU A 166 26.50 -0.15 6.92
CA GLU A 166 26.72 -1.57 7.19
C GLU A 166 25.52 -2.38 6.72
N GLU A 167 24.29 -1.90 6.98
CA GLU A 167 23.06 -2.49 6.46
C GLU A 167 23.09 -2.57 4.92
N LYS A 168 23.46 -1.48 4.24
CA LYS A 168 23.55 -1.44 2.77
C LYS A 168 24.58 -2.42 2.20
N ALA A 169 25.75 -2.52 2.84
CA ALA A 169 26.78 -3.47 2.43
C ALA A 169 26.36 -4.93 2.64
N GLU A 170 25.61 -5.23 3.69
CA GLU A 170 25.05 -6.56 3.94
C GLU A 170 23.98 -6.90 2.92
N GLN A 171 23.11 -5.97 2.58
CA GLN A 171 22.08 -6.12 1.54
C GLN A 171 22.69 -6.46 0.18
N GLU A 172 23.69 -5.70 -0.28
CA GLU A 172 24.39 -5.98 -1.55
C GLU A 172 25.05 -7.37 -1.58
N LYS A 173 25.55 -7.82 -0.44
CA LYS A 173 26.14 -9.16 -0.32
C LYS A 173 25.06 -10.24 -0.46
N VAL A 174 23.97 -10.10 0.26
CA VAL A 174 22.82 -11.05 0.23
C VAL A 174 22.23 -11.14 -1.17
N GLU A 175 22.11 -10.03 -1.90
CA GLU A 175 21.67 -10.02 -3.29
C GLU A 175 22.59 -10.84 -4.20
N LYS A 176 23.91 -10.62 -4.09
CA LYS A 176 24.91 -11.36 -4.89
C LYS A 176 24.90 -12.86 -4.58
N ASP A 177 24.82 -13.22 -3.31
CA ASP A 177 24.81 -14.61 -2.86
C ASP A 177 23.51 -15.34 -3.27
N SER A 178 22.43 -14.62 -3.53
CA SER A 178 21.12 -15.15 -3.91
C SER A 178 20.85 -15.20 -5.42
N ALA A 179 21.80 -14.80 -6.24
CA ALA A 179 21.60 -14.68 -7.71
C ALA A 179 21.17 -15.99 -8.38
N ASP A 180 21.70 -17.15 -7.96
CA ASP A 180 21.29 -18.46 -8.48
C ASP A 180 19.84 -18.80 -8.14
N LEU A 181 19.43 -18.57 -6.90
CA LEU A 181 18.05 -18.77 -6.45
C LEU A 181 17.08 -17.89 -7.25
N VAL A 182 17.39 -16.60 -7.40
CA VAL A 182 16.60 -15.66 -8.20
C VAL A 182 16.45 -16.13 -9.64
N GLY A 183 17.56 -16.60 -10.26
CA GLY A 183 17.52 -17.15 -11.61
C GLY A 183 16.64 -18.39 -11.75
N ARG A 184 16.68 -19.31 -10.78
CA ARG A 184 15.81 -20.49 -10.74
C ARG A 184 14.35 -20.13 -10.56
N LEU A 185 14.03 -19.21 -9.66
CA LEU A 185 12.67 -18.69 -9.42
C LEU A 185 12.12 -18.01 -10.67
N THR A 186 12.90 -17.13 -11.31
CA THR A 186 12.51 -16.46 -12.55
C THR A 186 12.15 -17.46 -13.65
N LYS A 187 12.96 -18.51 -13.80
CA LYS A 187 12.68 -19.57 -14.78
C LYS A 187 11.40 -20.36 -14.45
N THR A 188 11.15 -20.61 -13.16
CA THR A 188 10.01 -21.42 -12.70
C THR A 188 8.69 -20.65 -12.78
N LEU A 189 8.67 -19.39 -12.34
CA LEU A 189 7.47 -18.55 -12.35
C LEU A 189 7.18 -18.00 -13.77
N GLY A 190 8.21 -17.82 -14.60
CA GLY A 190 8.06 -17.48 -16.01
C GLY A 190 7.19 -16.25 -16.24
N ASP A 191 6.07 -16.46 -16.92
CA ASP A 191 5.14 -15.40 -17.30
C ASP A 191 4.17 -14.96 -16.17
N ASP A 192 4.19 -15.59 -15.01
CA ASP A 192 3.31 -15.24 -13.89
C ASP A 192 3.76 -13.96 -13.16
N VAL A 193 5.03 -13.56 -13.33
CA VAL A 193 5.64 -12.40 -12.70
C VAL A 193 6.37 -11.52 -13.72
N GLU A 194 6.50 -10.23 -13.43
CA GLU A 194 7.33 -9.30 -14.21
C GLU A 194 8.82 -9.54 -13.92
N GLU A 195 9.15 -9.68 -12.65
CA GLU A 195 10.50 -9.83 -12.16
C GLU A 195 10.52 -10.64 -10.87
N VAL A 196 11.63 -11.33 -10.60
CA VAL A 196 11.95 -11.89 -9.28
C VAL A 196 13.18 -11.19 -8.74
N ARG A 197 13.11 -10.70 -7.50
CA ARG A 197 14.27 -10.05 -6.85
C ARG A 197 14.34 -10.35 -5.36
N VAL A 198 15.50 -10.10 -4.78
CA VAL A 198 15.69 -10.10 -3.32
C VAL A 198 15.07 -8.84 -2.72
N THR A 199 14.53 -8.96 -1.52
CA THR A 199 14.00 -7.81 -0.78
C THR A 199 14.57 -7.70 0.61
N HIS A 200 14.67 -6.46 1.10
CA HIS A 200 15.05 -6.13 2.48
C HIS A 200 13.88 -5.56 3.29
N ARG A 201 12.68 -5.49 2.68
CA ARG A 201 11.46 -5.05 3.37
C ARG A 201 10.84 -6.12 4.27
N LEU A 202 11.24 -7.38 4.09
CA LEU A 202 10.72 -8.51 4.85
C LEU A 202 11.69 -8.92 5.96
N THR A 203 11.13 -9.20 7.15
CA THR A 203 11.87 -9.71 8.31
C THR A 203 11.37 -11.07 8.78
N ASP A 204 10.07 -11.31 8.65
CA ASP A 204 9.38 -12.51 9.11
C ASP A 204 8.73 -13.30 7.97
N SER A 205 8.33 -12.62 6.90
CA SER A 205 7.71 -13.27 5.74
C SER A 205 8.74 -13.78 4.74
N PRO A 206 8.47 -14.90 4.05
CA PRO A 206 9.38 -15.48 3.06
C PRO A 206 9.39 -14.72 1.73
N ALA A 207 8.24 -14.15 1.34
CA ALA A 207 8.06 -13.46 0.08
C ALA A 207 6.88 -12.48 0.13
N CYS A 208 6.87 -11.52 -0.77
CA CYS A 208 5.74 -10.64 -1.04
C CYS A 208 5.66 -10.29 -2.52
N LEU A 209 4.57 -9.65 -2.92
CA LEU A 209 4.39 -9.12 -4.27
C LEU A 209 4.41 -7.60 -4.23
N VAL A 210 5.05 -7.00 -5.21
CA VAL A 210 5.21 -5.55 -5.33
C VAL A 210 4.65 -5.10 -6.67
N VAL A 211 3.92 -4.01 -6.66
CA VAL A 211 3.41 -3.35 -7.86
C VAL A 211 4.54 -2.50 -8.47
N THR A 212 4.67 -2.47 -9.78
CA THR A 212 5.63 -1.57 -10.46
C THR A 212 5.26 -0.11 -10.23
N GLU A 213 6.22 0.79 -10.35
CA GLU A 213 5.97 2.23 -10.08
C GLU A 213 4.88 2.83 -10.96
N ASP A 214 4.83 2.40 -12.23
CA ASP A 214 3.92 2.93 -13.25
C ASP A 214 2.57 2.20 -13.32
N ASP A 215 2.36 1.12 -12.55
CA ASP A 215 1.13 0.34 -12.61
C ASP A 215 0.00 0.97 -11.80
N MET A 216 -1.21 0.66 -12.19
CA MET A 216 -2.43 1.07 -11.49
C MET A 216 -2.62 0.25 -10.21
N GLY A 217 -3.05 0.89 -9.11
CA GLY A 217 -3.34 0.22 -7.86
C GLY A 217 -4.47 -0.82 -7.98
N MET A 218 -4.46 -1.80 -7.08
CA MET A 218 -5.38 -2.95 -7.14
C MET A 218 -6.86 -2.58 -7.04
N GLN A 219 -7.20 -1.62 -6.19
CA GLN A 219 -8.60 -1.22 -6.02
C GLN A 219 -9.12 -0.47 -7.24
N MET A 220 -8.31 0.41 -7.83
CA MET A 220 -8.66 1.12 -9.06
C MET A 220 -8.89 0.14 -10.21
N ARG A 221 -8.06 -0.89 -10.34
CA ARG A 221 -8.22 -1.96 -11.31
C ARG A 221 -9.56 -2.69 -11.12
N ARG A 222 -9.87 -3.13 -9.90
CA ARG A 222 -11.14 -3.78 -9.58
C ARG A 222 -12.36 -2.91 -9.91
N ILE A 223 -12.27 -1.60 -9.68
CA ILE A 223 -13.33 -0.66 -10.05
C ILE A 223 -13.51 -0.61 -11.57
N MET A 224 -12.42 -0.54 -12.34
CA MET A 224 -12.48 -0.55 -13.81
C MET A 224 -13.05 -1.84 -14.35
N GLU A 225 -12.62 -3.00 -13.85
CA GLU A 225 -13.14 -4.31 -14.20
C GLU A 225 -14.65 -4.43 -13.89
N ALA A 226 -15.06 -4.00 -12.70
CA ALA A 226 -16.46 -4.01 -12.28
C ALA A 226 -17.35 -3.08 -13.12
N THR A 227 -16.80 -2.02 -13.71
CA THR A 227 -17.48 -1.10 -14.62
C THR A 227 -17.43 -1.54 -16.09
N GLY A 228 -16.78 -2.69 -16.38
CA GLY A 228 -16.65 -3.23 -17.74
C GLY A 228 -15.64 -2.46 -18.60
N GLN A 229 -14.78 -1.67 -18.02
CA GLN A 229 -13.69 -1.00 -18.71
C GLN A 229 -12.50 -1.96 -18.86
N GLN A 230 -11.83 -1.91 -20.02
CA GLN A 230 -10.60 -2.66 -20.21
C GLN A 230 -9.49 -2.02 -19.39
N VAL A 231 -8.85 -2.81 -18.52
CA VAL A 231 -7.67 -2.40 -17.79
C VAL A 231 -6.47 -2.48 -18.75
N PRO A 232 -5.76 -1.37 -19.00
CA PRO A 232 -4.63 -1.39 -19.93
C PRO A 232 -3.42 -2.11 -19.32
N GLY A 233 -2.76 -2.97 -20.11
CA GLY A 233 -1.46 -3.54 -19.77
C GLY A 233 -1.48 -4.97 -19.25
N ASP A 234 -0.32 -5.63 -19.30
CA ASP A 234 -0.05 -6.93 -18.69
C ASP A 234 0.47 -6.65 -17.27
N HIS A 235 -0.37 -6.86 -16.29
CA HIS A 235 -0.17 -6.37 -14.91
C HIS A 235 0.54 -7.43 -14.07
N LYS A 236 1.69 -7.87 -14.54
CA LYS A 236 2.56 -8.75 -13.80
C LYS A 236 3.16 -8.00 -12.61
N ARG A 237 3.35 -8.71 -11.52
CA ARG A 237 3.93 -8.17 -10.31
C ARG A 237 5.37 -8.58 -10.17
N ILE A 238 6.11 -7.83 -9.39
CA ILE A 238 7.44 -8.18 -8.95
C ILE A 238 7.30 -9.13 -7.76
N PHE A 239 7.89 -10.32 -7.87
CA PHE A 239 7.96 -11.27 -6.76
C PHE A 239 9.24 -11.03 -5.98
N GLU A 240 9.09 -10.54 -4.76
CA GLU A 240 10.20 -10.29 -3.85
C GLU A 240 10.35 -11.41 -2.84
N VAL A 241 11.58 -11.90 -2.67
CA VAL A 241 11.90 -12.98 -1.75
C VAL A 241 12.87 -12.53 -0.67
N ASN A 242 12.68 -13.06 0.54
CA ASN A 242 13.57 -12.89 1.68
C ASN A 242 14.52 -14.09 1.78
N PRO A 243 15.76 -14.02 1.26
CA PRO A 243 16.65 -15.18 1.17
C PRO A 243 17.15 -15.70 2.51
N ILE A 244 17.07 -14.90 3.56
CA ILE A 244 17.43 -15.32 4.94
C ILE A 244 16.27 -15.99 5.67
N HIS A 245 15.08 -16.05 5.09
CA HIS A 245 13.96 -16.77 5.67
C HIS A 245 14.16 -18.29 5.53
N PRO A 246 13.93 -19.11 6.58
CA PRO A 246 14.21 -20.55 6.56
C PRO A 246 13.52 -21.34 5.44
N LEU A 247 12.33 -20.93 5.00
CA LEU A 247 11.65 -21.56 3.85
C LEU A 247 12.35 -21.24 2.53
N VAL A 248 12.87 -20.03 2.37
CA VAL A 248 13.58 -19.60 1.15
C VAL A 248 14.97 -20.22 1.10
N GLU A 249 15.69 -20.33 2.24
CA GLU A 249 16.94 -21.07 2.34
C GLU A 249 16.74 -22.55 1.96
N LYS A 250 15.66 -23.16 2.45
CA LYS A 250 15.30 -24.55 2.12
C LYS A 250 15.02 -24.73 0.63
N LEU A 251 14.30 -23.78 0.02
CA LEU A 251 14.04 -23.74 -1.41
C LEU A 251 15.34 -23.61 -2.21
N GLY A 252 16.25 -22.72 -1.81
CA GLY A 252 17.55 -22.54 -2.46
C GLY A 252 18.40 -23.81 -2.47
N ASN A 253 18.30 -24.64 -1.42
CA ASN A 253 19.03 -25.90 -1.27
C ASN A 253 18.31 -27.11 -1.93
N GLU A 254 17.10 -26.93 -2.49
CA GLU A 254 16.38 -28.02 -3.14
C GLU A 254 17.03 -28.36 -4.49
N THR A 255 17.35 -29.63 -4.68
CA THR A 255 18.03 -30.15 -5.87
C THR A 255 17.09 -30.84 -6.86
N ASP A 256 15.91 -31.25 -6.41
CA ASP A 256 14.88 -31.81 -7.27
C ASP A 256 14.09 -30.68 -7.93
N ASP A 257 14.11 -30.60 -9.26
CA ASP A 257 13.51 -29.49 -10.02
C ASP A 257 11.98 -29.47 -9.90
N ASP A 258 11.32 -30.62 -9.85
CA ASP A 258 9.85 -30.70 -9.71
C ASP A 258 9.42 -30.22 -8.32
N ARG A 259 10.17 -30.60 -7.29
CA ARG A 259 9.92 -30.18 -5.92
C ARG A 259 10.23 -28.70 -5.71
N PHE A 260 11.32 -28.21 -6.34
CA PHE A 260 11.62 -26.78 -6.36
C PHE A 260 10.45 -25.98 -6.97
N ALA A 261 9.92 -26.43 -8.11
CA ALA A 261 8.81 -25.78 -8.77
C ALA A 261 7.53 -25.78 -7.89
N ASP A 262 7.19 -26.91 -7.27
CA ASP A 262 6.05 -26.99 -6.33
C ASP A 262 6.19 -26.01 -5.16
N LEU A 263 7.40 -25.90 -4.56
CA LEU A 263 7.69 -25.01 -3.45
C LEU A 263 7.68 -23.52 -3.87
N ALA A 264 8.25 -23.20 -5.03
CA ALA A 264 8.27 -21.85 -5.59
C ALA A 264 6.84 -21.35 -5.84
N MET A 265 6.00 -22.18 -6.48
CA MET A 265 4.60 -21.83 -6.70
C MET A 265 3.80 -21.70 -5.41
N LEU A 266 4.08 -22.51 -4.37
CA LEU A 266 3.45 -22.35 -3.05
C LEU A 266 3.82 -21.03 -2.40
N LEU A 267 5.08 -20.60 -2.48
CA LEU A 267 5.49 -19.29 -1.95
C LEU A 267 4.84 -18.13 -2.72
N TYR A 268 4.73 -18.24 -4.03
CA TYR A 268 4.05 -17.26 -4.85
C TYR A 268 2.55 -17.17 -4.51
N ASP A 269 1.86 -18.30 -4.43
CA ASP A 269 0.45 -18.39 -4.06
C ASP A 269 0.20 -17.83 -2.64
N GLN A 270 1.12 -18.08 -1.69
CA GLN A 270 1.06 -17.51 -0.34
C GLN A 270 1.22 -16.00 -0.35
N ALA A 271 2.13 -15.44 -1.16
CA ALA A 271 2.29 -14.01 -1.31
C ALA A 271 1.02 -13.36 -1.91
N MET A 272 0.38 -14.00 -2.90
CA MET A 272 -0.93 -13.59 -3.44
C MET A 272 -2.02 -13.53 -2.35
N LEU A 273 -2.11 -14.55 -1.52
CA LEU A 273 -3.08 -14.61 -0.43
C LEU A 273 -2.80 -13.56 0.66
N ALA A 274 -1.52 -13.30 0.97
CA ALA A 274 -1.13 -12.31 1.98
C ALA A 274 -1.52 -10.89 1.59
N GLU A 275 -1.60 -10.58 0.29
CA GLU A 275 -2.10 -9.30 -0.23
C GLU A 275 -3.64 -9.22 -0.29
N GLY A 276 -4.36 -10.31 0.03
CA GLY A 276 -5.80 -10.39 -0.14
C GLY A 276 -6.23 -10.67 -1.59
N SER A 277 -5.33 -11.11 -2.45
CA SER A 277 -5.66 -11.52 -3.82
C SER A 277 -6.30 -12.91 -3.85
N GLN A 278 -7.13 -13.16 -4.86
CA GLN A 278 -7.66 -14.49 -5.12
C GLN A 278 -6.70 -15.30 -5.99
N LEU A 279 -6.50 -16.56 -5.63
CA LEU A 279 -5.72 -17.49 -6.46
C LEU A 279 -6.49 -17.83 -7.74
N GLN A 280 -5.79 -17.93 -8.86
CA GLN A 280 -6.38 -18.37 -10.13
C GLN A 280 -6.80 -19.85 -10.07
N GLU A 281 -5.96 -20.67 -9.42
CA GLU A 281 -6.17 -22.12 -9.26
C GLU A 281 -6.13 -22.58 -7.79
N PRO A 282 -7.13 -22.24 -6.96
CA PRO A 282 -7.12 -22.61 -5.52
C PRO A 282 -7.01 -24.10 -5.28
N ALA A 283 -7.58 -24.93 -6.15
CA ALA A 283 -7.51 -26.39 -6.01
C ALA A 283 -6.09 -26.93 -6.19
N THR A 284 -5.33 -26.37 -7.12
CA THR A 284 -3.92 -26.74 -7.37
C THR A 284 -3.04 -26.34 -6.18
N PHE A 285 -3.25 -25.15 -5.60
CA PHE A 285 -2.59 -24.72 -4.38
C PHE A 285 -2.83 -25.70 -3.24
N VAL A 286 -4.10 -26.07 -2.97
CA VAL A 286 -4.46 -27.02 -1.91
C VAL A 286 -3.81 -28.39 -2.16
N HIS A 287 -3.77 -28.85 -3.40
CA HIS A 287 -3.12 -30.13 -3.76
C HIS A 287 -1.61 -30.13 -3.46
N ARG A 288 -0.91 -29.07 -3.88
CA ARG A 288 0.54 -28.89 -3.59
C ARG A 288 0.80 -28.83 -2.09
N LEU A 289 0.00 -28.04 -1.37
CA LEU A 289 0.12 -27.92 0.09
C LEU A 289 -0.08 -29.27 0.79
N ASN A 290 -1.11 -30.03 0.43
CA ASN A 290 -1.38 -31.34 1.00
C ASN A 290 -0.26 -32.34 0.73
N LYS A 291 0.31 -32.34 -0.49
CA LYS A 291 1.48 -33.17 -0.86
C LYS A 291 2.66 -32.86 0.07
N LEU A 292 2.98 -31.60 0.28
CA LEU A 292 4.07 -31.16 1.15
C LEU A 292 3.82 -31.54 2.62
N LEU A 293 2.61 -31.36 3.12
CA LEU A 293 2.25 -31.73 4.50
C LEU A 293 2.34 -33.25 4.75
N LEU A 294 2.01 -34.07 3.76
CA LEU A 294 2.16 -35.53 3.85
C LEU A 294 3.64 -35.94 3.88
N GLU A 295 4.51 -35.28 3.12
CA GLU A 295 5.96 -35.52 3.14
C GLU A 295 6.61 -35.14 4.47
N LEU A 296 6.08 -34.10 5.14
CA LEU A 296 6.55 -33.65 6.45
C LEU A 296 6.01 -34.47 7.60
N SER A 297 4.93 -35.23 7.39
CA SER A 297 4.36 -36.07 8.42
C SER A 297 5.30 -37.26 8.64
N PRO A 298 5.76 -37.54 9.89
CA PRO A 298 6.51 -38.76 10.17
C PRO A 298 5.64 -39.92 9.77
N GLY A 299 6.16 -40.75 8.87
CA GLY A 299 5.44 -41.88 8.29
C GLY A 299 4.70 -42.69 9.33
N GLY A 300 3.41 -42.88 9.14
CA GLY A 300 2.60 -43.81 9.88
C GLY A 300 2.99 -45.24 9.57
#